data_5782fda36c1a342d6939814f84a64a47
#
_entry.id   5782fda36c1a342d6939814f84a64a47
#
_cell.length_a   1.000
_cell.length_b   1.000
_cell.length_c   1.000
_cell.angle_alpha   90.00
_cell.angle_beta   90.00
_cell.angle_gamma   90.00
#
_symmetry.space_group_name_H-M   'P 1'
#
loop_
_entity.id
_entity.type
_entity.pdbx_description
1 polymer ?
#
loop_
_entity_poly.entity_id
_entity_poly.type
_entity_poly.pdbx_seq_one_letter_code
_entity_poly.pdbx_strand_id
1 'polypeptide(L)'
;MIRVLHITGSMNRGGIETFIMNIYRNMDREKVQFDFLLWTDKKCDYTDEILRLGSKIYNISPRRKGIINNIKELINFFSKHKEYRIVHQHVNSLSYITPLKIAKKNNVPIRIIHGHNIQVGGHPLNQYLHRFNKLSIRKIATDFFACSELAAKWLYPTKQYLAGDYKIIKNAIDIDSFTYSETVRNKIRNELNIQDKLVIGHIGRVSYQK
;
A
#
# COMPACT_ATOMS: atom_id res chain seq x y z
N MET A 1 -21.20 -4.87 -8.58
CA MET A 1 -19.72 -4.75 -8.50
C MET A 1 -19.33 -3.92 -7.28
N ILE A 2 -18.48 -4.45 -6.41
CA ILE A 2 -17.96 -3.76 -5.22
C ILE A 2 -16.75 -2.93 -5.64
N ARG A 3 -16.69 -1.64 -5.24
CA ARG A 3 -15.49 -0.81 -5.47
C ARG A 3 -14.74 -0.59 -4.16
N VAL A 4 -13.42 -0.83 -4.20
CA VAL A 4 -12.51 -0.62 -3.07
C VAL A 4 -11.60 0.56 -3.41
N LEU A 5 -11.61 1.58 -2.55
CA LEU A 5 -10.71 2.72 -2.69
C LEU A 5 -9.39 2.45 -1.97
N HIS A 6 -8.33 2.21 -2.74
CA HIS A 6 -6.98 2.11 -2.22
C HIS A 6 -6.38 3.50 -2.03
N ILE A 7 -5.79 3.75 -0.85
CA ILE A 7 -5.17 5.01 -0.50
C ILE A 7 -3.67 4.77 -0.25
N THR A 8 -2.83 5.39 -1.09
CA THR A 8 -1.37 5.26 -1.01
C THR A 8 -0.66 6.53 -1.50
N GLY A 9 0.67 6.60 -1.36
CA GLY A 9 1.48 7.74 -1.74
C GLY A 9 1.52 7.98 -3.25
N SER A 10 1.78 6.92 -3.99
CA SER A 10 1.91 6.90 -5.46
C SER A 10 1.67 5.48 -5.93
N MET A 11 1.65 5.27 -7.24
CA MET A 11 1.61 3.94 -7.87
C MET A 11 2.84 3.71 -8.76
N ASN A 12 4.03 4.05 -8.24
CA ASN A 12 5.31 3.71 -8.84
C ASN A 12 5.72 2.28 -8.45
N ARG A 13 6.82 1.77 -9.03
CA ARG A 13 7.32 0.41 -8.72
C ARG A 13 7.95 0.37 -7.31
N GLY A 14 7.18 -0.04 -6.33
CA GLY A 14 7.56 -0.27 -4.94
C GLY A 14 6.84 -1.48 -4.37
N GLY A 15 7.19 -1.88 -3.13
CA GLY A 15 6.64 -3.10 -2.52
C GLY A 15 5.13 -3.07 -2.30
N ILE A 16 4.59 -1.93 -1.85
CA ILE A 16 3.15 -1.74 -1.64
C ILE A 16 2.40 -1.79 -2.97
N GLU A 17 2.89 -1.01 -3.92
CA GLU A 17 2.29 -0.85 -5.23
C GLU A 17 2.29 -2.15 -6.03
N THR A 18 3.41 -2.87 -6.00
CA THR A 18 3.54 -4.20 -6.63
C THR A 18 2.60 -5.22 -5.96
N PHE A 19 2.49 -5.20 -4.62
CA PHE A 19 1.53 -6.03 -3.89
C PHE A 19 0.08 -5.77 -4.36
N ILE A 20 -0.32 -4.51 -4.43
CA ILE A 20 -1.67 -4.15 -4.88
C ILE A 20 -1.90 -4.60 -6.33
N MET A 21 -0.95 -4.34 -7.22
CA MET A 21 -1.07 -4.71 -8.64
C MET A 21 -1.08 -6.22 -8.87
N ASN A 22 -0.33 -7.00 -8.10
CA ASN A 22 -0.36 -8.46 -8.19
C ASN A 22 -1.75 -9.01 -7.84
N ILE A 23 -2.39 -8.48 -6.80
CA ILE A 23 -3.77 -8.84 -6.47
C ILE A 23 -4.71 -8.38 -7.59
N TYR A 24 -4.58 -7.14 -8.04
CA TYR A 24 -5.49 -6.53 -8.99
C TYR A 24 -5.49 -7.22 -10.37
N ARG A 25 -4.34 -7.71 -10.82
CA ARG A 25 -4.20 -8.48 -12.07
C ARG A 25 -4.92 -9.83 -12.02
N ASN A 26 -4.93 -10.46 -10.83
CA ASN A 26 -5.37 -11.84 -10.64
C ASN A 26 -6.77 -11.97 -10.03
N MET A 27 -7.45 -10.87 -9.71
CA MET A 27 -8.79 -10.90 -9.14
C MET A 27 -9.90 -10.83 -10.20
N ASP A 28 -11.09 -11.29 -9.85
CA ASP A 28 -12.30 -11.14 -10.65
C ASP A 28 -12.79 -9.68 -10.58
N ARG A 29 -12.45 -8.91 -11.62
CA ARG A 29 -12.78 -7.48 -11.71
C ARG A 29 -14.24 -7.18 -12.01
N GLU A 30 -15.05 -8.18 -12.40
CA GLU A 30 -16.50 -8.02 -12.54
C GLU A 30 -17.17 -7.98 -11.18
N LYS A 31 -16.63 -8.68 -10.18
CA LYS A 31 -17.14 -8.69 -8.81
C LYS A 31 -16.58 -7.56 -7.96
N VAL A 32 -15.27 -7.35 -8.05
CA VAL A 32 -14.56 -6.34 -7.23
C VAL A 32 -13.65 -5.50 -8.12
N GLN A 33 -13.73 -4.19 -7.99
CA GLN A 33 -12.91 -3.24 -8.72
C GLN A 33 -12.13 -2.36 -7.76
N PHE A 34 -10.85 -2.11 -8.06
CA PHE A 34 -10.02 -1.19 -7.31
C PHE A 34 -10.06 0.21 -7.93
N ASP A 35 -10.08 1.22 -7.08
CA ASP A 35 -9.82 2.61 -7.43
C ASP A 35 -8.74 3.18 -6.52
N PHE A 36 -8.12 4.26 -6.91
CA PHE A 36 -6.93 4.77 -6.23
C PHE A 36 -7.08 6.24 -5.86
N LEU A 37 -6.75 6.57 -4.61
CA LEU A 37 -6.58 7.93 -4.11
C LEU A 37 -5.11 8.15 -3.74
N LEU A 38 -4.42 9.01 -4.50
CA LEU A 38 -2.98 9.20 -4.44
C LEU A 38 -2.62 10.59 -3.92
N TRP A 39 -1.45 10.70 -3.25
CA TRP A 39 -0.89 11.99 -2.79
C TRP A 39 0.04 12.62 -3.84
N THR A 40 -0.16 12.36 -5.10
CA THR A 40 0.65 12.89 -6.20
C THR A 40 -0.22 13.19 -7.40
N ASP A 41 0.09 14.26 -8.07
CA ASP A 41 -0.46 14.67 -9.36
C ASP A 41 0.38 14.19 -10.56
N LYS A 42 1.53 13.57 -10.28
CA LYS A 42 2.42 13.05 -11.31
C LYS A 42 1.94 11.69 -11.81
N LYS A 43 2.11 11.45 -13.12
CA LYS A 43 1.95 10.12 -13.70
C LYS A 43 2.90 9.13 -13.01
N CYS A 44 2.38 7.98 -12.60
CA CYS A 44 3.11 6.91 -11.95
C CYS A 44 3.36 5.75 -12.93
N ASP A 45 4.29 4.85 -12.59
CA ASP A 45 4.66 3.71 -13.44
C ASP A 45 3.45 2.80 -13.78
N TYR A 46 2.53 2.62 -12.83
CA TYR A 46 1.34 1.79 -13.02
C TYR A 46 0.11 2.55 -13.52
N THR A 47 0.19 3.86 -13.77
CA THR A 47 -0.98 4.69 -14.16
C THR A 47 -1.72 4.13 -15.37
N ASP A 48 -1.02 3.87 -16.47
CA ASP A 48 -1.64 3.41 -17.71
C ASP A 48 -2.25 2.01 -17.57
N GLU A 49 -1.59 1.13 -16.82
CA GLU A 49 -2.11 -0.20 -16.54
C GLU A 49 -3.37 -0.14 -15.68
N ILE A 50 -3.38 0.66 -14.61
CA ILE A 50 -4.51 0.87 -13.72
C ILE A 50 -5.73 1.34 -14.51
N LEU A 51 -5.57 2.35 -15.35
CA LEU A 51 -6.66 2.90 -16.18
C LEU A 51 -7.18 1.86 -17.19
N ARG A 52 -6.29 1.12 -17.85
CA ARG A 52 -6.65 0.06 -18.79
C ARG A 52 -7.45 -1.08 -18.12
N LEU A 53 -7.19 -1.35 -16.84
CA LEU A 53 -7.94 -2.32 -16.05
C LEU A 53 -9.30 -1.80 -15.55
N GLY A 54 -9.70 -0.57 -15.93
CA GLY A 54 -11.01 0.02 -15.63
C GLY A 54 -11.11 0.75 -14.30
N SER A 55 -9.98 1.01 -13.64
CA SER A 55 -9.91 1.79 -12.40
C SER A 55 -10.02 3.28 -12.61
N LYS A 56 -10.43 3.98 -11.55
CA LYS A 56 -10.33 5.43 -11.43
C LYS A 56 -9.13 5.80 -10.57
N ILE A 57 -8.44 6.87 -10.93
CA ILE A 57 -7.36 7.45 -10.15
C ILE A 57 -7.76 8.87 -9.76
N TYR A 58 -7.69 9.16 -8.48
CA TYR A 58 -7.94 10.47 -7.89
C TYR A 58 -6.66 10.97 -7.22
N ASN A 59 -6.42 12.26 -7.35
CA ASN A 59 -5.24 12.89 -6.78
C ASN A 59 -5.65 13.93 -5.75
N ILE A 60 -4.94 13.95 -4.63
CA ILE A 60 -5.04 14.99 -3.63
C ILE A 60 -3.66 15.52 -3.26
N SER A 61 -3.61 16.76 -2.84
CA SER A 61 -2.37 17.42 -2.44
C SER A 61 -1.72 16.67 -1.26
N PRO A 62 -0.41 16.35 -1.33
CA PRO A 62 0.27 15.72 -0.21
C PRO A 62 0.31 16.65 0.99
N ARG A 63 0.22 16.09 2.22
CA ARG A 63 0.25 16.83 3.49
C ARG A 63 1.41 17.83 3.60
N ARG A 64 2.57 17.50 3.01
CA ARG A 64 3.77 18.36 3.02
C ARG A 64 3.61 19.68 2.25
N LYS A 65 2.67 19.74 1.29
CA LYS A 65 2.35 20.96 0.52
C LYS A 65 1.30 21.84 1.22
N GLY A 66 0.70 21.35 2.31
CA GLY A 66 -0.30 22.10 3.09
C GLY A 66 -1.32 21.17 3.76
N ILE A 67 -1.26 21.06 5.08
CA ILE A 67 -2.14 20.13 5.81
C ILE A 67 -3.61 20.54 5.73
N ILE A 68 -3.90 21.83 5.77
CA ILE A 68 -5.29 22.36 5.71
C ILE A 68 -5.90 22.04 4.34
N ASN A 69 -5.16 22.31 3.27
CA ASN A 69 -5.61 22.02 1.92
C ASN A 69 -5.85 20.51 1.71
N ASN A 70 -4.90 19.67 2.14
CA ASN A 70 -5.05 18.21 2.10
C ASN A 70 -6.32 17.73 2.83
N ILE A 71 -6.63 18.28 4.01
CA ILE A 71 -7.85 17.95 4.76
C ILE A 71 -9.11 18.41 4.02
N LYS A 72 -9.12 19.62 3.45
CA LYS A 72 -10.24 20.15 2.66
C LYS A 72 -10.52 19.28 1.44
N GLU A 73 -9.47 18.90 0.70
CA GLU A 73 -9.59 18.04 -0.47
C GLU A 73 -10.13 16.65 -0.11
N LEU A 74 -9.66 16.05 1.01
CA LEU A 74 -10.19 14.78 1.51
C LEU A 74 -11.67 14.87 1.91
N ILE A 75 -12.07 15.94 2.60
CA ILE A 75 -13.47 16.17 2.98
C ILE A 75 -14.33 16.30 1.72
N ASN A 76 -13.91 17.12 0.75
CA ASN A 76 -14.61 17.29 -0.52
C ASN A 76 -14.69 15.97 -1.30
N PHE A 77 -13.61 15.18 -1.34
CA PHE A 77 -13.59 13.87 -1.98
C PHE A 77 -14.65 12.95 -1.37
N PHE A 78 -14.59 12.69 -0.07
CA PHE A 78 -15.53 11.76 0.60
C PHE A 78 -16.97 12.30 0.68
N SER A 79 -17.19 13.60 0.54
CA SER A 79 -18.54 14.16 0.43
C SER A 79 -19.19 13.85 -0.91
N LYS A 80 -18.40 13.81 -1.99
CA LYS A 80 -18.85 13.58 -3.37
C LYS A 80 -18.88 12.10 -3.78
N HIS A 81 -18.05 11.26 -3.16
CA HIS A 81 -17.83 9.86 -3.53
C HIS A 81 -18.43 8.92 -2.47
N LYS A 82 -19.76 8.88 -2.38
CA LYS A 82 -20.50 8.04 -1.43
C LYS A 82 -20.57 6.57 -1.86
N GLU A 83 -20.20 6.28 -3.08
CA GLU A 83 -20.12 4.91 -3.64
C GLU A 83 -19.03 4.06 -2.98
N TYR A 84 -17.99 4.69 -2.39
CA TYR A 84 -16.91 3.95 -1.72
C TYR A 84 -17.33 3.50 -0.32
N ARG A 85 -17.79 2.25 -0.22
CA ARG A 85 -18.11 1.61 1.05
C ARG A 85 -16.92 0.92 1.70
N ILE A 86 -15.84 0.71 0.96
CA ILE A 86 -14.59 0.09 1.42
C ILE A 86 -13.43 1.03 1.08
N VAL A 87 -12.70 1.42 2.10
CA VAL A 87 -11.48 2.21 1.98
C VAL A 87 -10.33 1.41 2.57
N HIS A 88 -9.25 1.22 1.81
CA HIS A 88 -8.08 0.47 2.18
C HIS A 88 -6.84 1.37 2.15
N GLN A 89 -6.42 1.85 3.31
CA GLN A 89 -5.24 2.69 3.42
C GLN A 89 -3.98 1.87 3.69
N HIS A 90 -2.97 2.02 2.83
CA HIS A 90 -1.67 1.40 2.95
C HIS A 90 -0.69 2.34 3.65
N VAL A 91 0.05 1.82 4.64
CA VAL A 91 0.93 2.64 5.47
C VAL A 91 2.22 1.91 5.86
N ASN A 92 3.29 2.69 6.09
CA ASN A 92 4.49 2.22 6.78
C ASN A 92 4.46 2.57 8.28
N SER A 93 3.66 3.57 8.65
CA SER A 93 3.43 3.98 10.03
C SER A 93 2.08 4.69 10.16
N LEU A 94 1.57 4.82 11.37
CA LEU A 94 0.35 5.56 11.67
C LEU A 94 0.55 7.09 11.76
N SER A 95 1.65 7.63 11.26
CA SER A 95 1.89 9.08 11.27
C SER A 95 0.85 9.88 10.47
N TYR A 96 0.15 9.22 9.54
CA TYR A 96 -0.89 9.85 8.74
C TYR A 96 -2.08 8.93 8.51
N ILE A 97 -3.11 9.08 9.34
CA ILE A 97 -4.37 8.32 9.26
C ILE A 97 -5.58 9.24 9.01
N THR A 98 -5.33 10.49 8.61
CA THR A 98 -6.37 11.49 8.32
C THR A 98 -7.40 11.00 7.31
N PRO A 99 -7.03 10.28 6.22
CA PRO A 99 -8.01 9.74 5.29
C PRO A 99 -9.02 8.82 5.95
N LEU A 100 -8.59 7.89 6.80
CA LEU A 100 -9.52 7.01 7.52
C LEU A 100 -10.36 7.75 8.56
N LYS A 101 -9.81 8.79 9.21
CA LYS A 101 -10.59 9.67 10.12
C LYS A 101 -11.71 10.37 9.37
N ILE A 102 -11.43 10.88 8.17
CA ILE A 102 -12.43 11.58 7.34
C ILE A 102 -13.41 10.57 6.72
N ALA A 103 -12.95 9.42 6.25
CA ALA A 103 -13.81 8.33 5.79
C ALA A 103 -14.82 7.91 6.88
N LYS A 104 -14.34 7.76 8.14
CA LYS A 104 -15.22 7.50 9.29
C LYS A 104 -16.28 8.58 9.49
N LYS A 105 -15.89 9.86 9.44
CA LYS A 105 -16.82 10.99 9.58
C LYS A 105 -17.84 11.04 8.42
N ASN A 106 -17.51 10.48 7.27
CA ASN A 106 -18.41 10.37 6.12
C ASN A 106 -19.15 9.02 6.07
N ASN A 107 -19.19 8.27 7.18
CA ASN A 107 -19.92 7.02 7.35
C ASN A 107 -19.49 5.88 6.39
N VAL A 108 -18.23 5.88 5.93
CA VAL A 108 -17.70 4.74 5.19
C VAL A 108 -17.67 3.53 6.13
N PRO A 109 -18.40 2.43 5.83
CA PRO A 109 -18.58 1.35 6.79
C PRO A 109 -17.33 0.51 7.01
N ILE A 110 -16.54 0.22 5.97
CA ILE A 110 -15.35 -0.62 6.02
C ILE A 110 -14.11 0.23 5.78
N ARG A 111 -13.23 0.28 6.77
CA ARG A 111 -12.02 1.11 6.77
C ARG A 111 -10.84 0.27 7.18
N ILE A 112 -10.10 -0.21 6.18
CA ILE A 112 -8.95 -1.11 6.37
C ILE A 112 -7.68 -0.27 6.52
N ILE A 113 -6.89 -0.57 7.55
CA ILE A 113 -5.51 -0.07 7.69
C ILE A 113 -4.54 -1.24 7.46
N HIS A 114 -3.57 -1.08 6.56
CA HIS A 114 -2.64 -2.13 6.17
C HIS A 114 -1.19 -1.69 6.33
N GLY A 115 -0.48 -2.33 7.24
CA GLY A 115 0.94 -2.09 7.51
C GLY A 115 1.87 -2.87 6.60
N HIS A 116 2.83 -2.18 5.97
CA HIS A 116 3.80 -2.79 5.04
C HIS A 116 5.26 -2.69 5.48
N ASN A 117 5.53 -1.97 6.58
CA ASN A 117 6.89 -1.76 7.08
C ASN A 117 6.86 -1.51 8.60
N ILE A 118 8.04 -1.47 9.21
CA ILE A 118 8.27 -1.19 10.62
C ILE A 118 9.01 0.14 10.85
N GLN A 119 8.96 1.05 9.88
CA GLN A 119 9.71 2.30 9.94
C GLN A 119 8.81 3.53 9.84
N VAL A 120 9.18 4.56 10.60
CA VAL A 120 8.65 5.92 10.44
C VAL A 120 9.68 6.72 9.68
N GLY A 121 9.40 7.01 8.41
CA GLY A 121 10.23 7.89 7.60
C GLY A 121 9.91 9.37 7.81
N GLY A 122 10.86 10.24 7.40
CA GLY A 122 10.68 11.69 7.34
C GLY A 122 10.91 12.41 8.67
N HIS A 123 10.18 13.49 8.90
CA HIS A 123 10.37 14.39 10.04
C HIS A 123 10.18 13.70 11.40
N PRO A 124 10.98 14.02 12.46
CA PRO A 124 10.85 13.42 13.80
C PRO A 124 9.44 13.46 14.41
N LEU A 125 8.66 14.50 14.10
CA LEU A 125 7.25 14.60 14.50
C LEU A 125 6.42 13.40 14.07
N ASN A 126 6.78 12.72 13.00
CA ASN A 126 6.07 11.54 12.53
C ASN A 126 6.10 10.39 13.55
N GLN A 127 7.13 10.28 14.38
CA GLN A 127 7.20 9.28 15.46
C GLN A 127 6.16 9.57 16.55
N TYR A 128 6.02 10.84 16.94
CA TYR A 128 5.01 11.25 17.93
C TYR A 128 3.60 11.02 17.38
N LEU A 129 3.36 11.41 16.13
CA LEU A 129 2.08 11.17 15.47
C LEU A 129 1.77 9.67 15.35
N HIS A 130 2.76 8.83 15.03
CA HIS A 130 2.59 7.38 15.01
C HIS A 130 2.15 6.86 16.37
N ARG A 131 2.87 7.21 17.46
CA ARG A 131 2.55 6.78 18.83
C ARG A 131 1.15 7.25 19.24
N PHE A 132 0.82 8.52 19.01
CA PHE A 132 -0.48 9.09 19.34
C PHE A 132 -1.62 8.41 18.57
N ASN A 133 -1.47 8.25 17.26
CA ASN A 133 -2.48 7.60 16.43
C ASN A 133 -2.63 6.11 16.74
N LYS A 134 -1.57 5.44 17.19
CA LYS A 134 -1.60 4.03 17.64
C LYS A 134 -2.62 3.84 18.77
N LEU A 135 -2.78 4.79 19.68
CA LEU A 135 -3.78 4.73 20.76
C LEU A 135 -5.23 4.80 20.26
N SER A 136 -5.46 5.45 19.12
CA SER A 136 -6.81 5.73 18.61
C SER A 136 -7.21 4.88 17.40
N ILE A 137 -6.29 4.13 16.79
CA ILE A 137 -6.54 3.45 15.51
C ILE A 137 -7.71 2.45 15.58
N ARG A 138 -7.91 1.76 16.69
CA ARG A 138 -9.04 0.83 16.90
C ARG A 138 -10.41 1.51 16.82
N LYS A 139 -10.47 2.81 17.13
CA LYS A 139 -11.71 3.60 17.03
C LYS A 139 -11.95 4.15 15.63
N ILE A 140 -10.96 4.06 14.74
CA ILE A 140 -10.96 4.68 13.41
C ILE A 140 -11.08 3.64 12.31
N ALA A 141 -10.20 2.65 12.28
CA ALA A 141 -10.28 1.52 11.37
C ALA A 141 -11.28 0.47 11.87
N THR A 142 -11.84 -0.31 10.97
CA THR A 142 -12.69 -1.48 11.24
C THR A 142 -11.92 -2.78 11.07
N ASP A 143 -10.94 -2.78 10.17
CA ASP A 143 -10.15 -3.95 9.81
C ASP A 143 -8.66 -3.62 9.83
N PHE A 144 -7.85 -4.58 10.25
CA PHE A 144 -6.44 -4.40 10.57
C PHE A 144 -5.61 -5.45 9.85
N PHE A 145 -4.80 -5.02 8.86
CA PHE A 145 -3.95 -5.90 8.08
C PHE A 145 -2.48 -5.53 8.23
N ALA A 146 -1.62 -6.54 8.15
CA ALA A 146 -0.17 -6.35 8.14
C ALA A 146 0.51 -7.35 7.21
N CYS A 147 1.62 -7.00 6.60
CA CYS A 147 2.38 -7.91 5.74
C CYS A 147 3.19 -8.96 6.53
N SER A 148 3.37 -8.77 7.84
CA SER A 148 4.10 -9.67 8.73
C SER A 148 3.72 -9.44 10.19
N GLU A 149 4.07 -10.39 11.06
CA GLU A 149 3.91 -10.27 12.53
C GLU A 149 4.66 -9.05 13.09
N LEU A 150 5.86 -8.77 12.59
CA LEU A 150 6.63 -7.59 13.00
C LEU A 150 5.92 -6.28 12.63
N ALA A 151 5.33 -6.22 11.44
CA ALA A 151 4.55 -5.06 11.02
C ALA A 151 3.28 -4.88 11.87
N ALA A 152 2.59 -5.98 12.23
CA ALA A 152 1.44 -5.94 13.14
C ALA A 152 1.81 -5.43 14.53
N LYS A 153 2.86 -6.00 15.15
CA LYS A 153 3.39 -5.57 16.45
C LYS A 153 3.80 -4.10 16.46
N TRP A 154 4.41 -3.64 15.37
CA TRP A 154 4.79 -2.25 15.19
C TRP A 154 3.56 -1.32 15.11
N LEU A 155 2.60 -1.68 14.27
CA LEU A 155 1.51 -0.79 13.90
C LEU A 155 0.40 -0.74 14.96
N TYR A 156 0.06 -1.87 15.58
CA TYR A 156 -1.13 -1.97 16.44
C TYR A 156 -0.82 -1.85 17.93
N PRO A 157 -1.78 -1.39 18.75
CA PRO A 157 -1.64 -1.38 20.20
C PRO A 157 -1.32 -2.77 20.73
N THR A 158 -0.50 -2.85 21.78
CA THR A 158 -0.06 -4.14 22.36
C THR A 158 -1.23 -5.05 22.73
N LYS A 159 -2.29 -4.51 23.32
CA LYS A 159 -3.50 -5.28 23.66
C LYS A 159 -4.15 -5.90 22.42
N GLN A 160 -4.22 -5.17 21.33
CA GLN A 160 -4.77 -5.65 20.06
C GLN A 160 -3.88 -6.72 19.43
N TYR A 161 -2.57 -6.47 19.41
CA TYR A 161 -1.59 -7.43 18.90
C TYR A 161 -1.65 -8.77 19.66
N LEU A 162 -1.66 -8.73 21.00
CA LEU A 162 -1.75 -9.94 21.84
C LEU A 162 -3.09 -10.67 21.71
N ALA A 163 -4.18 -9.95 21.41
CA ALA A 163 -5.49 -10.55 21.15
C ALA A 163 -5.63 -11.17 19.75
N GLY A 164 -4.65 -10.97 18.84
CA GLY A 164 -4.73 -11.45 17.47
C GLY A 164 -5.77 -10.70 16.60
N ASP A 165 -6.20 -9.51 17.02
CA ASP A 165 -7.22 -8.70 16.32
C ASP A 165 -6.62 -8.05 15.06
N TYR A 166 -6.06 -8.84 14.14
CA TYR A 166 -5.48 -8.42 12.86
C TYR A 166 -5.34 -9.63 11.92
N LYS A 167 -5.11 -9.36 10.65
CA LYS A 167 -4.85 -10.39 9.64
C LYS A 167 -3.48 -10.18 9.00
N ILE A 168 -2.72 -11.24 8.85
CA ILE A 168 -1.47 -11.22 8.06
C ILE A 168 -1.82 -11.48 6.60
N ILE A 169 -1.51 -10.49 5.75
CA ILE A 169 -1.62 -10.59 4.31
C ILE A 169 -0.22 -10.53 3.73
N LYS A 170 0.36 -11.68 3.45
CA LYS A 170 1.72 -11.80 2.93
C LYS A 170 1.81 -11.25 1.51
N ASN A 171 2.96 -10.65 1.18
CA ASN A 171 3.26 -10.32 -0.20
C ASN A 171 3.34 -11.61 -1.02
N ALA A 172 2.73 -11.59 -2.19
CA ALA A 172 2.76 -12.71 -3.14
C ALA A 172 3.42 -12.27 -4.45
N ILE A 173 4.02 -13.24 -5.12
CA ILE A 173 4.58 -13.10 -6.47
C ILE A 173 3.97 -14.17 -7.36
N ASP A 174 4.00 -13.95 -8.66
CA ASP A 174 3.70 -14.97 -9.65
C ASP A 174 4.87 -15.96 -9.69
N ILE A 175 4.70 -17.12 -9.06
CA ILE A 175 5.75 -18.14 -8.90
C ILE A 175 6.21 -18.66 -10.26
N ASP A 176 5.31 -18.83 -11.22
CA ASP A 176 5.62 -19.39 -12.54
C ASP A 176 6.63 -18.52 -13.30
N SER A 177 6.53 -17.21 -13.15
CA SER A 177 7.48 -16.25 -13.73
C SER A 177 8.89 -16.33 -13.13
N PHE A 178 9.06 -16.98 -11.98
CA PHE A 178 10.35 -17.11 -11.27
C PHE A 178 10.84 -18.57 -11.16
N THR A 179 10.16 -19.49 -11.82
CA THR A 179 10.56 -20.90 -11.84
C THR A 179 11.87 -21.06 -12.61
N TYR A 180 12.75 -21.95 -12.09
CA TYR A 180 14.01 -22.25 -12.73
C TYR A 180 13.79 -22.80 -14.15
N SER A 181 14.54 -22.26 -15.10
CA SER A 181 14.58 -22.71 -16.50
C SER A 181 16.02 -22.84 -16.95
N GLU A 182 16.42 -24.07 -17.28
CA GLU A 182 17.77 -24.35 -17.80
C GLU A 182 18.04 -23.62 -19.11
N THR A 183 17.06 -23.56 -20.00
CA THR A 183 17.16 -22.86 -21.27
C THR A 183 17.44 -21.38 -21.07
N VAL A 184 16.67 -20.73 -20.19
CA VAL A 184 16.84 -19.29 -19.86
C VAL A 184 18.19 -19.07 -19.18
N ARG A 185 18.55 -19.94 -18.22
CA ARG A 185 19.86 -19.90 -17.55
C ARG A 185 21.01 -19.95 -18.55
N ASN A 186 21.00 -20.91 -19.44
CA ASN A 186 22.09 -21.09 -20.41
C ASN A 186 22.16 -19.91 -21.39
N LYS A 187 21.03 -19.43 -21.86
CA LYS A 187 20.95 -18.21 -22.70
C LYS A 187 21.62 -17.01 -22.01
N ILE A 188 21.20 -16.69 -20.79
CA ILE A 188 21.74 -15.52 -20.06
C ILE A 188 23.22 -15.69 -19.71
N ARG A 189 23.66 -16.91 -19.35
CA ARG A 189 25.08 -17.17 -19.08
C ARG A 189 25.94 -17.04 -20.33
N ASN A 190 25.43 -17.39 -21.47
CA ASN A 190 26.12 -17.19 -22.77
C ASN A 190 26.20 -15.71 -23.11
N GLU A 191 25.10 -14.97 -22.99
CA GLU A 191 25.07 -13.51 -23.23
C GLU A 191 26.07 -12.74 -22.35
N LEU A 192 26.25 -13.18 -21.11
CA LEU A 192 27.16 -12.54 -20.13
C LEU A 192 28.59 -13.13 -20.16
N ASN A 193 28.90 -14.16 -20.95
CA ASN A 193 30.18 -14.87 -20.98
C ASN A 193 30.63 -15.41 -19.62
N ILE A 194 29.68 -16.07 -18.88
CA ILE A 194 29.91 -16.58 -17.51
C ILE A 194 29.48 -18.05 -17.37
N GLN A 195 29.63 -18.88 -18.44
CA GLN A 195 29.11 -20.24 -18.51
C GLN A 195 29.61 -21.11 -17.34
N ASP A 196 30.92 -21.09 -17.07
CA ASP A 196 31.57 -21.94 -16.09
C ASP A 196 31.89 -21.20 -14.76
N LYS A 197 31.33 -20.03 -14.55
CA LYS A 197 31.62 -19.25 -13.36
C LYS A 197 30.57 -19.47 -12.26
N LEU A 198 31.02 -19.47 -10.99
CA LEU A 198 30.12 -19.25 -9.86
C LEU A 198 29.60 -17.81 -9.92
N VAL A 199 28.28 -17.65 -9.97
CA VAL A 199 27.66 -16.33 -10.07
C VAL A 199 26.91 -16.04 -8.78
N ILE A 200 27.27 -14.94 -8.12
CA ILE A 200 26.53 -14.38 -6.99
C ILE A 200 25.86 -13.11 -7.50
N GLY A 201 24.53 -13.08 -7.47
CA GLY A 201 23.72 -11.94 -7.94
C GLY A 201 23.05 -11.22 -6.78
N HIS A 202 22.99 -9.87 -6.87
CA HIS A 202 22.17 -9.03 -5.98
C HIS A 202 21.30 -8.11 -6.82
N ILE A 203 20.00 -8.12 -6.54
CA ILE A 203 19.02 -7.23 -7.17
C ILE A 203 18.40 -6.38 -6.08
N GLY A 204 18.58 -5.08 -6.16
CA GLY A 204 18.01 -4.17 -5.17
C GLY A 204 18.30 -2.71 -5.46
N ARG A 205 17.52 -1.83 -4.82
CA ARG A 205 17.84 -0.40 -4.80
C ARG A 205 18.97 -0.17 -3.79
N VAL A 206 20.04 0.47 -4.21
CA VAL A 206 21.06 0.96 -3.28
C VAL A 206 20.47 2.14 -2.51
N SER A 207 20.13 1.93 -1.25
CA SER A 207 19.58 2.96 -0.36
C SER A 207 19.96 2.68 1.08
N TYR A 208 19.90 3.69 1.94
CA TYR A 208 20.21 3.58 3.37
C TYR A 208 19.37 2.50 4.12
N GLN A 209 18.27 2.07 3.54
CA GLN A 209 17.36 1.06 4.15
C GLN A 209 17.68 -0.39 3.75
N LYS A 210 18.70 -0.61 2.92
CA LYS A 210 19.07 -1.95 2.43
C LYS A 210 20.55 -2.19 2.57
#